data_d736a05fc584fef57dd48c9807f3eaa0
#
_entry.id   d736a05fc584fef57dd48c9807f3eaa0
#
_cell.length_a   1.000
_cell.length_b   1.000
_cell.length_c   1.000
_cell.angle_alpha   90.00
_cell.angle_beta   90.00
_cell.angle_gamma   90.00
#
_symmetry.space_group_name_H-M   'P 1'
#
loop_
_entity.id
_entity.type
_entity.pdbx_description
1 polymer ?
#
loop_
_entity_poly.entity_id
_entity_poly.type
_entity_poly.pdbx_seq_one_letter_code
_entity_poly.pdbx_strand_id
1 'polypeptide(L)'
;LLHPKDKRAMFAIPWEGTTIIGTTDLDHPSPLDEGEPFCTQAEVDYILEAAAAFFPSARLSQADALSSFAGLRPIIRGNAANPSAESRVHVVWEEKGLVTITGGKLTIFRRMAQDALRKAAPRLSLTLKSHARFYDALPRQSGADSTELNPGQRCVLAGKYGFALQELLSCAKPGELRPVQGLPTIRAELRYTARSESVQHLDDLLLRRTRLGLLLPEGARAELPFLREIAREELDWDDMRWEAEVQRYTQIYESF
;
A
#
# COMPACT_ATOMS: atom_id res chain seq x y z
N LEU A 1 -11.76 -14.65 -11.24
CA LEU A 1 -11.99 -16.06 -10.88
C LEU A 1 -13.15 -16.15 -9.89
N LEU A 2 -13.77 -17.32 -9.72
CA LEU A 2 -14.90 -17.50 -8.78
C LEU A 2 -14.55 -18.61 -7.78
N HIS A 3 -14.69 -18.32 -6.49
CA HIS A 3 -14.42 -19.30 -5.45
C HIS A 3 -15.28 -20.57 -5.64
N PRO A 4 -14.73 -21.78 -5.49
CA PRO A 4 -15.44 -23.03 -5.77
C PRO A 4 -16.68 -23.23 -4.88
N LYS A 5 -16.66 -22.82 -3.61
CA LYS A 5 -17.77 -23.00 -2.66
C LYS A 5 -18.94 -22.06 -2.89
N ASP A 6 -18.70 -20.75 -2.89
CA ASP A 6 -19.75 -19.73 -2.79
C ASP A 6 -19.84 -18.81 -4.01
N LYS A 7 -19.00 -19.06 -5.04
CA LYS A 7 -18.95 -18.27 -6.28
C LYS A 7 -18.59 -16.78 -6.07
N ARG A 8 -18.02 -16.42 -4.93
CA ARG A 8 -17.48 -15.09 -4.70
C ARG A 8 -16.37 -14.79 -5.71
N ALA A 9 -16.32 -13.55 -6.17
CA ALA A 9 -15.24 -13.09 -7.05
C ALA A 9 -13.91 -13.06 -6.30
N MET A 10 -12.92 -13.74 -6.87
CA MET A 10 -11.54 -13.82 -6.38
C MET A 10 -10.61 -13.29 -7.47
N PHE A 11 -9.42 -12.87 -7.06
CA PHE A 11 -8.36 -12.50 -8.01
C PHE A 11 -7.02 -13.14 -7.64
N ALA A 12 -6.20 -13.33 -8.65
CA ALA A 12 -4.78 -13.59 -8.54
C ALA A 12 -4.07 -12.61 -9.49
N ILE A 13 -3.28 -11.72 -8.96
CA ILE A 13 -2.70 -10.60 -9.70
C ILE A 13 -1.18 -10.62 -9.53
N PRO A 14 -0.38 -10.57 -10.62
CA PRO A 14 1.05 -10.32 -10.52
C PRO A 14 1.31 -8.99 -9.80
N TRP A 15 2.19 -9.01 -8.80
CA TRP A 15 2.44 -7.85 -7.98
C TRP A 15 3.91 -7.78 -7.57
N GLU A 16 4.65 -6.86 -8.20
CA GLU A 16 6.05 -6.55 -7.87
C GLU A 16 6.98 -7.78 -7.74
N GLY A 17 6.83 -8.77 -8.63
CA GLY A 17 7.63 -10.00 -8.62
C GLY A 17 7.01 -11.18 -7.86
N THR A 18 5.88 -10.96 -7.19
CA THR A 18 5.08 -11.99 -6.50
C THR A 18 3.69 -12.10 -7.10
N THR A 19 2.79 -12.84 -6.47
CA THR A 19 1.38 -12.92 -6.82
C THR A 19 0.54 -12.65 -5.58
N ILE A 20 -0.34 -11.65 -5.64
CA ILE A 20 -1.35 -11.41 -4.61
C ILE A 20 -2.61 -12.20 -4.94
N ILE A 21 -3.14 -12.95 -3.97
CA ILE A 21 -4.38 -13.72 -4.10
C ILE A 21 -5.35 -13.23 -3.01
N GLY A 22 -6.58 -12.98 -3.38
CA GLY A 22 -7.65 -12.50 -2.46
C GLY A 22 -9.01 -12.39 -3.17
N THR A 23 -10.03 -11.99 -2.45
CA THR A 23 -10.09 -11.51 -1.06
C THR A 23 -11.16 -12.24 -0.27
N THR A 24 -11.09 -12.08 1.05
CA THR A 24 -12.24 -12.25 1.94
C THR A 24 -12.95 -10.90 2.17
N ASP A 25 -14.12 -10.90 2.79
CA ASP A 25 -14.87 -9.70 3.16
C ASP A 25 -15.83 -10.10 4.28
N LEU A 26 -15.37 -10.01 5.51
CA LEU A 26 -16.06 -10.43 6.72
C LEU A 26 -16.25 -9.25 7.67
N ASP A 27 -17.22 -9.35 8.56
CA ASP A 27 -17.36 -8.39 9.65
C ASP A 27 -16.16 -8.49 10.60
N HIS A 28 -15.60 -7.35 10.99
CA HIS A 28 -14.51 -7.31 11.95
C HIS A 28 -15.05 -7.58 13.36
N PRO A 29 -14.59 -8.65 14.03
CA PRO A 29 -15.18 -9.09 15.30
C PRO A 29 -14.71 -8.31 16.52
N SER A 30 -13.57 -7.61 16.42
CA SER A 30 -12.92 -6.91 17.54
C SER A 30 -13.19 -5.41 17.55
N PRO A 31 -13.10 -4.72 18.69
CA PRO A 31 -13.07 -3.26 18.74
C PRO A 31 -11.97 -2.69 17.83
N LEU A 32 -12.23 -1.55 17.20
CA LEU A 32 -11.34 -0.94 16.20
C LEU A 32 -9.99 -0.44 16.78
N ASP A 33 -9.89 -0.35 18.08
CA ASP A 33 -8.73 0.12 18.85
C ASP A 33 -7.87 -1.01 19.43
N GLU A 34 -8.25 -2.27 19.18
CA GLU A 34 -7.52 -3.45 19.65
C GLU A 34 -6.55 -4.03 18.61
N GLY A 35 -5.53 -3.26 18.22
CA GLY A 35 -4.44 -3.75 17.37
C GLY A 35 -4.67 -3.61 15.86
N GLU A 36 -3.76 -4.18 15.08
CA GLU A 36 -3.82 -4.18 13.62
C GLU A 36 -4.77 -5.29 13.11
N PRO A 37 -5.53 -5.04 12.02
CA PRO A 37 -6.32 -6.10 11.41
C PRO A 37 -5.41 -7.19 10.83
N PHE A 38 -5.79 -8.43 11.02
CA PHE A 38 -5.04 -9.60 10.56
C PHE A 38 -5.94 -10.60 9.83
N CYS A 39 -5.34 -11.50 9.04
CA CYS A 39 -6.04 -12.62 8.42
C CYS A 39 -6.21 -13.76 9.43
N THR A 40 -7.43 -14.23 9.60
CA THR A 40 -7.68 -15.44 10.39
C THR A 40 -7.26 -16.68 9.63
N GLN A 41 -6.95 -17.79 10.33
CA GLN A 41 -6.61 -19.06 9.68
C GLN A 41 -7.73 -19.53 8.73
N ALA A 42 -8.99 -19.32 9.10
CA ALA A 42 -10.12 -19.67 8.25
C ALA A 42 -10.15 -18.87 6.93
N GLU A 43 -9.71 -17.62 6.93
CA GLU A 43 -9.59 -16.80 5.73
C GLU A 43 -8.40 -17.25 4.86
N VAL A 44 -7.29 -17.60 5.48
CA VAL A 44 -6.13 -18.17 4.77
C VAL A 44 -6.53 -19.48 4.09
N ASP A 45 -7.18 -20.40 4.80
CA ASP A 45 -7.65 -21.67 4.25
C ASP A 45 -8.63 -21.47 3.08
N TYR A 46 -9.55 -20.51 3.23
CA TYR A 46 -10.50 -20.15 2.15
C TYR A 46 -9.77 -19.64 0.90
N ILE A 47 -8.78 -18.77 1.05
CA ILE A 47 -8.00 -18.25 -0.09
C ILE A 47 -7.17 -19.37 -0.73
N LEU A 48 -6.54 -20.22 0.06
CA LEU A 48 -5.75 -21.36 -0.45
C LEU A 48 -6.59 -22.40 -1.18
N GLU A 49 -7.81 -22.66 -0.73
CA GLU A 49 -8.76 -23.54 -1.45
C GLU A 49 -9.08 -22.99 -2.84
N ALA A 50 -9.32 -21.68 -2.95
CA ALA A 50 -9.51 -21.06 -4.25
C ALA A 50 -8.25 -21.14 -5.12
N ALA A 51 -7.07 -20.86 -4.55
CA ALA A 51 -5.79 -20.95 -5.24
C ALA A 51 -5.52 -22.35 -5.78
N ALA A 52 -5.77 -23.38 -4.97
CA ALA A 52 -5.62 -24.79 -5.39
C ALA A 52 -6.59 -25.16 -6.52
N ALA A 53 -7.81 -24.65 -6.50
CA ALA A 53 -8.79 -24.89 -7.56
C ALA A 53 -8.41 -24.18 -8.88
N PHE A 54 -7.81 -22.98 -8.81
CA PHE A 54 -7.43 -22.21 -9.98
C PHE A 54 -6.08 -22.64 -10.58
N PHE A 55 -5.15 -23.06 -9.74
CA PHE A 55 -3.78 -23.40 -10.11
C PHE A 55 -3.40 -24.81 -9.61
N PRO A 56 -4.11 -25.87 -10.01
CA PRO A 56 -3.92 -27.22 -9.43
C PRO A 56 -2.51 -27.77 -9.64
N SER A 57 -1.85 -27.39 -10.73
CA SER A 57 -0.47 -27.80 -11.00
C SER A 57 0.57 -27.12 -10.10
N ALA A 58 0.25 -25.96 -9.53
CA ALA A 58 1.18 -25.23 -8.65
C ALA A 58 1.28 -25.86 -7.25
N ARG A 59 0.29 -26.64 -6.81
CA ARG A 59 0.24 -27.34 -5.50
C ARG A 59 0.50 -26.38 -4.33
N LEU A 60 -0.08 -25.18 -4.41
CA LEU A 60 0.12 -24.13 -3.42
C LEU A 60 -0.36 -24.55 -2.03
N SER A 61 0.42 -24.19 -1.02
CA SER A 61 0.17 -24.42 0.40
C SER A 61 0.43 -23.14 1.19
N GLN A 62 0.14 -23.14 2.48
CA GLN A 62 0.46 -22.01 3.35
C GLN A 62 1.97 -21.73 3.44
N ALA A 63 2.81 -22.75 3.27
CA ALA A 63 4.27 -22.57 3.27
C ALA A 63 4.80 -21.76 2.07
N ASP A 64 4.01 -21.63 1.01
CA ASP A 64 4.34 -20.83 -0.17
C ASP A 64 3.92 -19.35 -0.01
N ALA A 65 3.16 -19.02 1.04
CA ALA A 65 2.78 -17.65 1.34
C ALA A 65 3.96 -16.88 1.93
N LEU A 66 4.32 -15.75 1.33
CA LEU A 66 5.35 -14.84 1.85
C LEU A 66 4.82 -14.01 3.02
N SER A 67 3.57 -13.59 2.94
CA SER A 67 2.88 -12.80 3.95
C SER A 67 1.37 -12.85 3.72
N SER A 68 0.62 -12.42 4.73
CA SER A 68 -0.79 -12.04 4.58
C SER A 68 -0.97 -10.59 5.05
N PHE A 69 -2.08 -9.97 4.68
CA PHE A 69 -2.47 -8.69 5.24
C PHE A 69 -3.99 -8.51 5.17
N ALA A 70 -4.51 -7.79 6.13
CA ALA A 70 -5.91 -7.41 6.19
C ALA A 70 -6.05 -5.89 6.30
N GLY A 71 -7.24 -5.39 6.01
CA GLY A 71 -7.54 -3.96 6.14
C GLY A 71 -9.00 -3.77 6.47
N LEU A 72 -9.30 -2.75 7.27
CA LEU A 72 -10.67 -2.39 7.60
C LEU A 72 -11.29 -1.56 6.47
N ARG A 73 -12.47 -1.95 6.05
CA ARG A 73 -13.29 -1.18 5.12
C ARG A 73 -14.31 -0.37 5.90
N PRO A 74 -14.25 0.97 5.89
CA PRO A 74 -15.30 1.78 6.47
C PRO A 74 -16.57 1.65 5.60
N ILE A 75 -17.64 1.14 6.20
CA ILE A 75 -18.94 0.99 5.56
C ILE A 75 -19.92 1.91 6.25
N ILE A 76 -20.71 2.66 5.47
CA ILE A 76 -21.82 3.43 6.01
C ILE A 76 -22.93 2.43 6.32
N ARG A 77 -23.32 2.36 7.59
CA ARG A 77 -24.35 1.43 8.04
C ARG A 77 -25.67 1.69 7.31
N GLY A 78 -26.12 0.69 6.59
CA GLY A 78 -27.40 0.63 5.88
C GLY A 78 -28.27 -0.49 6.43
N ASN A 79 -29.14 -1.00 5.58
CA ASN A 79 -30.10 -2.08 5.93
C ASN A 79 -29.75 -3.40 5.21
N ALA A 80 -28.56 -3.55 4.67
CA ALA A 80 -28.19 -4.77 3.96
C ALA A 80 -27.93 -5.94 4.92
N ALA A 81 -28.22 -7.16 4.45
CA ALA A 81 -28.11 -8.36 5.27
C ALA A 81 -26.66 -8.80 5.52
N ASN A 82 -25.72 -8.28 4.72
CA ASN A 82 -24.29 -8.57 4.85
C ASN A 82 -23.44 -7.39 4.37
N PRO A 83 -22.16 -7.27 4.82
CA PRO A 83 -21.27 -6.16 4.50
C PRO A 83 -21.02 -5.97 2.99
N SER A 84 -20.92 -7.06 2.24
CA SER A 84 -20.67 -7.01 0.80
C SER A 84 -21.82 -6.41 0.00
N ALA A 85 -23.05 -6.44 0.55
CA ALA A 85 -24.26 -5.90 -0.07
C ALA A 85 -24.54 -4.44 0.33
N GLU A 86 -23.80 -3.89 1.32
CA GLU A 86 -23.98 -2.50 1.75
C GLU A 86 -23.58 -1.50 0.66
N SER A 87 -24.24 -0.34 0.69
CA SER A 87 -24.00 0.73 -0.28
C SER A 87 -22.58 1.25 -0.18
N ARG A 88 -21.90 1.31 -1.32
CA ARG A 88 -20.57 1.90 -1.48
C ARG A 88 -20.61 3.33 -2.04
N VAL A 89 -21.73 4.02 -1.86
CA VAL A 89 -21.86 5.44 -2.22
C VAL A 89 -21.16 6.25 -1.14
N HIS A 90 -20.38 7.26 -1.55
CA HIS A 90 -19.80 8.19 -0.58
C HIS A 90 -20.84 9.18 -0.07
N VAL A 91 -20.64 9.66 1.14
CA VAL A 91 -21.45 10.69 1.77
C VAL A 91 -20.56 11.85 2.17
N VAL A 92 -21.06 13.07 2.00
CA VAL A 92 -20.40 14.30 2.43
C VAL A 92 -21.36 15.10 3.27
N TRP A 93 -20.99 15.43 4.50
CA TRP A 93 -21.76 16.34 5.35
C TRP A 93 -20.88 17.40 5.98
N GLU A 94 -21.51 18.43 6.51
CA GLU A 94 -20.83 19.49 7.22
C GLU A 94 -21.51 19.69 8.56
N GLU A 95 -20.71 19.72 9.60
CA GLU A 95 -21.14 19.97 10.96
C GLU A 95 -20.15 20.88 11.66
N LYS A 96 -20.65 22.01 12.16
CA LYS A 96 -19.88 22.99 12.96
C LYS A 96 -18.58 23.46 12.29
N GLY A 97 -18.56 23.53 10.95
CA GLY A 97 -17.37 23.97 10.19
C GLY A 97 -16.47 22.84 9.74
N LEU A 98 -16.70 21.60 10.16
CA LEU A 98 -15.99 20.42 9.71
C LEU A 98 -16.75 19.77 8.54
N VAL A 99 -16.07 19.59 7.41
CA VAL A 99 -16.58 18.81 6.27
C VAL A 99 -16.05 17.39 6.38
N THR A 100 -16.94 16.43 6.53
CA THR A 100 -16.60 15.01 6.62
C THR A 100 -17.03 14.29 5.34
N ILE A 101 -16.14 13.43 4.83
CA ILE A 101 -16.41 12.54 3.70
C ILE A 101 -16.06 11.10 4.10
N THR A 102 -16.94 10.15 3.80
CA THR A 102 -16.71 8.73 4.06
C THR A 102 -17.38 7.84 3.02
N GLY A 103 -17.01 6.55 3.01
CA GLY A 103 -17.51 5.58 2.03
C GLY A 103 -16.86 5.74 0.66
N GLY A 104 -17.58 5.32 -0.37
CA GLY A 104 -17.13 5.42 -1.75
C GLY A 104 -16.14 4.32 -2.17
N LYS A 105 -15.47 4.54 -3.28
CA LYS A 105 -14.47 3.65 -3.87
C LYS A 105 -13.28 4.46 -4.38
N LEU A 106 -12.09 3.86 -4.38
CA LEU A 106 -10.90 4.51 -4.94
C LEU A 106 -11.11 5.03 -6.37
N THR A 107 -11.87 4.31 -7.19
CA THR A 107 -12.14 4.68 -8.60
C THR A 107 -12.97 5.95 -8.75
N ILE A 108 -13.67 6.42 -7.71
CA ILE A 108 -14.49 7.64 -7.73
C ILE A 108 -13.87 8.76 -6.87
N PHE A 109 -12.60 8.63 -6.45
CA PHE A 109 -11.93 9.59 -5.57
C PHE A 109 -12.05 11.04 -6.03
N ARG A 110 -11.96 11.28 -7.36
CA ARG A 110 -12.09 12.61 -7.95
C ARG A 110 -13.48 13.21 -7.73
N ARG A 111 -14.53 12.40 -7.90
CA ARG A 111 -15.92 12.82 -7.62
C ARG A 111 -16.10 13.12 -6.13
N MET A 112 -15.55 12.26 -5.28
CA MET A 112 -15.58 12.45 -3.84
C MET A 112 -14.93 13.77 -3.44
N ALA A 113 -13.73 14.06 -3.95
CA ALA A 113 -13.02 15.30 -3.71
C ALA A 113 -13.81 16.52 -4.19
N GLN A 114 -14.44 16.46 -5.37
CA GLN A 114 -15.27 17.53 -5.90
C GLN A 114 -16.49 17.81 -5.02
N ASP A 115 -17.15 16.77 -4.52
CA ASP A 115 -18.34 16.93 -3.68
C ASP A 115 -17.96 17.49 -2.29
N ALA A 116 -16.83 17.08 -1.72
CA ALA A 116 -16.28 17.69 -0.50
C ALA A 116 -15.93 19.18 -0.69
N LEU A 117 -15.23 19.52 -1.79
CA LEU A 117 -14.91 20.91 -2.13
C LEU A 117 -16.17 21.75 -2.35
N ARG A 118 -17.18 21.25 -3.05
CA ARG A 118 -18.46 21.94 -3.20
C ARG A 118 -19.13 22.25 -1.87
N LYS A 119 -19.03 21.31 -0.92
CA LYS A 119 -19.58 21.50 0.43
C LYS A 119 -18.79 22.56 1.21
N ALA A 120 -17.46 22.60 1.08
CA ALA A 120 -16.59 23.56 1.75
C ALA A 120 -16.59 24.96 1.11
N ALA A 121 -16.80 25.05 -0.22
CA ALA A 121 -16.63 26.28 -1.01
C ALA A 121 -17.37 27.51 -0.47
N PRO A 122 -18.64 27.43 0.00
CA PRO A 122 -19.34 28.59 0.53
C PRO A 122 -18.64 29.23 1.74
N ARG A 123 -17.96 28.42 2.58
CA ARG A 123 -17.25 28.92 3.75
C ARG A 123 -15.87 29.50 3.43
N LEU A 124 -15.28 29.05 2.34
CA LEU A 124 -13.93 29.45 1.89
C LEU A 124 -13.95 30.58 0.86
N SER A 125 -15.14 31.06 0.49
CA SER A 125 -15.33 32.02 -0.60
C SER A 125 -14.63 31.63 -1.90
N LEU A 126 -14.60 30.31 -2.19
CA LEU A 126 -13.95 29.74 -3.35
C LEU A 126 -14.89 29.60 -4.53
N THR A 127 -14.44 30.00 -5.71
CA THR A 127 -15.10 29.68 -6.98
C THR A 127 -14.46 28.42 -7.58
N LEU A 128 -15.19 27.32 -7.60
CA LEU A 128 -14.69 26.06 -8.14
C LEU A 128 -14.75 26.06 -9.66
N LYS A 129 -13.62 25.84 -10.33
CA LYS A 129 -13.56 25.65 -11.78
C LYS A 129 -14.01 24.21 -12.12
N SER A 130 -15.03 24.09 -12.97
CA SER A 130 -15.65 22.79 -13.29
C SER A 130 -14.80 21.87 -14.18
N HIS A 131 -13.74 22.38 -14.83
CA HIS A 131 -13.00 21.68 -15.87
C HIS A 131 -11.48 21.66 -15.68
N ALA A 132 -10.99 21.64 -14.43
CA ALA A 132 -9.57 21.42 -14.22
C ALA A 132 -9.17 20.03 -14.79
N ARG A 133 -8.23 20.00 -15.73
CA ARG A 133 -7.64 18.75 -16.20
C ARG A 133 -6.86 18.15 -15.04
N PHE A 134 -7.17 16.90 -14.69
CA PHE A 134 -6.47 16.21 -13.61
C PHE A 134 -5.10 15.66 -14.04
N TYR A 135 -5.01 15.33 -15.32
CA TYR A 135 -3.78 14.82 -15.92
C TYR A 135 -3.22 15.85 -16.87
N ASP A 136 -2.31 16.67 -16.40
CA ASP A 136 -1.34 17.27 -17.30
C ASP A 136 -0.34 16.18 -17.69
N ALA A 137 0.08 16.16 -18.94
CA ALA A 137 1.09 15.21 -19.37
C ALA A 137 2.31 15.36 -18.45
N LEU A 138 2.73 14.23 -17.83
CA LEU A 138 4.01 14.22 -17.14
C LEU A 138 5.07 14.73 -18.10
N PRO A 139 5.95 15.66 -17.70
CA PRO A 139 7.02 16.12 -18.56
C PRO A 139 7.78 14.91 -19.05
N ARG A 140 8.07 14.86 -20.36
CA ARG A 140 9.00 13.87 -20.88
C ARG A 140 10.29 14.05 -20.11
N GLN A 141 10.61 13.07 -19.26
CA GLN A 141 11.84 13.11 -18.49
C GLN A 141 13.01 12.87 -19.43
N SER A 142 13.54 13.98 -19.97
CA SER A 142 14.86 14.02 -20.55
C SER A 142 15.82 14.16 -19.38
N GLY A 143 16.62 13.11 -19.06
CA GLY A 143 17.75 13.30 -18.18
C GLY A 143 17.94 12.37 -17.00
N ALA A 144 17.19 11.27 -16.91
CA ALA A 144 17.61 10.19 -16.00
C ALA A 144 18.68 9.31 -16.71
N ASP A 145 19.76 9.93 -17.16
CA ASP A 145 20.90 9.23 -17.79
C ASP A 145 21.79 8.55 -16.74
N SER A 146 21.18 7.81 -15.82
CA SER A 146 21.93 6.85 -15.05
C SER A 146 22.20 5.63 -15.93
N THR A 147 23.45 5.41 -16.29
CA THR A 147 23.91 4.23 -17.04
C THR A 147 23.73 2.92 -16.27
N GLU A 148 23.49 2.99 -14.95
CA GLU A 148 23.30 1.84 -14.08
C GLU A 148 21.88 1.25 -14.13
N LEU A 149 20.87 2.02 -14.56
CA LEU A 149 19.47 1.56 -14.68
C LEU A 149 19.18 1.12 -16.12
N ASN A 150 18.61 -0.07 -16.28
CA ASN A 150 18.11 -0.50 -17.57
C ASN A 150 16.82 0.26 -17.98
N PRO A 151 16.43 0.27 -19.26
CA PRO A 151 15.24 1.01 -19.74
C PRO A 151 13.94 0.59 -19.03
N GLY A 152 13.77 -0.69 -18.69
CA GLY A 152 12.59 -1.20 -17.98
C GLY A 152 12.49 -0.63 -16.56
N GLN A 153 13.60 -0.65 -15.82
CA GLN A 153 13.67 -0.06 -14.48
C GLN A 153 13.35 1.43 -14.51
N ARG A 154 13.92 2.18 -15.45
CA ARG A 154 13.61 3.61 -15.63
C ARG A 154 12.13 3.85 -15.88
N CYS A 155 11.51 3.04 -16.72
CA CYS A 155 10.08 3.14 -17.01
C CYS A 155 9.23 2.90 -15.76
N VAL A 156 9.54 1.87 -14.97
CA VAL A 156 8.84 1.56 -13.71
C VAL A 156 9.00 2.70 -12.71
N LEU A 157 10.23 3.17 -12.48
CA LEU A 157 10.52 4.27 -11.55
C LEU A 157 9.86 5.58 -12.00
N ALA A 158 9.88 5.89 -13.31
CA ALA A 158 9.19 7.06 -13.85
C ALA A 158 7.68 6.98 -13.65
N GLY A 159 7.09 5.80 -13.83
CA GLY A 159 5.67 5.57 -13.54
C GLY A 159 5.31 5.69 -12.06
N LYS A 160 6.20 5.25 -11.15
CA LYS A 160 5.99 5.26 -9.71
C LYS A 160 6.21 6.63 -9.08
N TYR A 161 7.29 7.32 -9.46
CA TYR A 161 7.73 8.56 -8.82
C TYR A 161 7.45 9.84 -9.65
N GLY A 162 7.16 9.71 -10.94
CA GLY A 162 6.83 10.88 -11.76
C GLY A 162 7.89 11.98 -11.68
N PHE A 163 7.49 13.17 -11.24
CA PHE A 163 8.39 14.32 -11.06
C PHE A 163 9.47 14.12 -9.99
N ALA A 164 9.22 13.27 -9.00
CA ALA A 164 10.15 13.02 -7.92
C ALA A 164 11.29 12.06 -8.29
N LEU A 165 11.25 11.44 -9.49
CA LEU A 165 12.29 10.51 -9.92
C LEU A 165 13.70 11.13 -9.90
N GLN A 166 13.83 12.39 -10.33
CA GLN A 166 15.13 13.07 -10.35
C GLN A 166 15.70 13.24 -8.93
N GLU A 167 14.84 13.57 -7.96
CA GLU A 167 15.22 13.70 -6.57
C GLU A 167 15.63 12.35 -5.98
N LEU A 168 14.86 11.29 -6.26
CA LEU A 168 15.19 9.92 -5.87
C LEU A 168 16.57 9.51 -6.39
N LEU A 169 16.85 9.73 -7.68
CA LEU A 169 18.14 9.37 -8.26
C LEU A 169 19.30 10.20 -7.69
N SER A 170 19.06 11.47 -7.35
CA SER A 170 20.08 12.35 -6.77
C SER A 170 20.43 12.01 -5.32
N CYS A 171 19.54 11.37 -4.57
CA CYS A 171 19.80 10.95 -3.20
C CYS A 171 20.50 9.58 -3.11
N ALA A 172 20.55 8.83 -4.21
CA ALA A 172 21.15 7.50 -4.24
C ALA A 172 22.65 7.54 -3.96
N LYS A 173 23.11 6.64 -3.10
CA LYS A 173 24.54 6.39 -2.86
C LYS A 173 25.08 5.31 -3.82
N PRO A 174 26.41 5.18 -3.95
CA PRO A 174 27.01 4.14 -4.78
C PRO A 174 26.46 2.73 -4.43
N GLY A 175 25.96 2.03 -5.45
CA GLY A 175 25.37 0.70 -5.31
C GLY A 175 23.88 0.66 -4.92
N GLU A 176 23.25 1.79 -4.61
CA GLU A 176 21.83 1.83 -4.23
C GLU A 176 20.86 1.79 -5.43
N LEU A 177 21.35 1.93 -6.66
CA LEU A 177 20.54 1.72 -7.86
C LEU A 177 20.30 0.23 -8.18
N ARG A 178 20.81 -0.68 -7.34
CA ARG A 178 20.59 -2.11 -7.49
C ARG A 178 19.26 -2.55 -6.92
N PRO A 179 18.60 -3.54 -7.54
CA PRO A 179 17.38 -4.15 -7.02
C PRO A 179 17.57 -4.74 -5.63
N VAL A 180 16.50 -4.66 -4.82
CA VAL A 180 16.42 -5.34 -3.54
C VAL A 180 16.02 -6.79 -3.78
N GLN A 181 16.92 -7.74 -3.54
CA GLN A 181 16.70 -9.18 -3.67
C GLN A 181 15.96 -9.61 -4.96
N GLY A 182 16.25 -8.97 -6.07
CA GLY A 182 15.64 -9.29 -7.37
C GLY A 182 14.24 -8.70 -7.61
N LEU A 183 13.68 -7.97 -6.65
CA LEU A 183 12.43 -7.23 -6.84
C LEU A 183 12.64 -6.03 -7.77
N PRO A 184 11.55 -5.47 -8.35
CA PRO A 184 11.63 -4.22 -9.12
C PRO A 184 12.11 -3.02 -8.30
N THR A 185 11.88 -3.03 -7.00
CA THR A 185 12.28 -1.97 -6.06
C THR A 185 13.81 -1.91 -5.95
N ILE A 186 14.39 -0.72 -6.10
CA ILE A 186 15.83 -0.46 -5.92
C ILE A 186 16.12 0.09 -4.52
N ARG A 187 17.35 -0.07 -4.02
CA ARG A 187 17.74 0.39 -2.67
C ARG A 187 17.59 1.91 -2.48
N ALA A 188 17.79 2.70 -3.52
CA ALA A 188 17.59 4.15 -3.47
C ALA A 188 16.15 4.55 -3.15
N GLU A 189 15.15 3.72 -3.47
CA GLU A 189 13.76 3.97 -3.08
C GLU A 189 13.59 3.96 -1.55
N LEU A 190 14.32 3.10 -0.83
CA LEU A 190 14.27 3.05 0.64
C LEU A 190 14.78 4.36 1.26
N ARG A 191 15.89 4.87 0.74
CA ARG A 191 16.48 6.14 1.17
C ARG A 191 15.56 7.32 0.86
N TYR A 192 15.10 7.41 -0.38
CA TYR A 192 14.20 8.47 -0.81
C TYR A 192 12.91 8.48 0.02
N THR A 193 12.32 7.31 0.22
CA THR A 193 11.09 7.14 1.01
C THR A 193 11.28 7.57 2.46
N ALA A 194 12.37 7.15 3.11
CA ALA A 194 12.68 7.58 4.47
C ALA A 194 12.78 9.11 4.57
N ARG A 195 13.48 9.75 3.62
CA ARG A 195 13.68 11.20 3.57
C ARG A 195 12.42 12.00 3.28
N SER A 196 11.56 11.53 2.35
CA SER A 196 10.58 12.38 1.68
C SER A 196 9.12 11.95 1.89
N GLU A 197 8.84 10.74 2.41
CA GLU A 197 7.48 10.21 2.48
C GLU A 197 6.95 10.07 3.92
N SER A 198 7.40 10.93 4.82
CA SER A 198 6.89 11.04 6.20
C SER A 198 6.88 9.72 6.97
N VAL A 199 7.96 8.98 6.89
CA VAL A 199 8.16 7.74 7.66
C VAL A 199 8.33 8.09 9.14
N GLN A 200 7.48 7.54 10.01
CA GLN A 200 7.54 7.69 11.46
C GLN A 200 7.96 6.41 12.16
N HIS A 201 7.63 5.27 11.55
CA HIS A 201 7.89 3.93 12.07
C HIS A 201 8.48 3.04 10.98
N LEU A 202 9.18 1.98 11.40
CA LEU A 202 9.76 1.01 10.46
C LEU A 202 8.70 0.29 9.62
N ASP A 203 7.51 0.05 10.17
CA ASP A 203 6.38 -0.51 9.43
C ASP A 203 5.81 0.45 8.37
N ASP A 204 5.94 1.78 8.53
CA ASP A 204 5.63 2.71 7.45
C ASP A 204 6.51 2.43 6.24
N LEU A 205 7.81 2.32 6.46
CA LEU A 205 8.79 2.07 5.40
C LEU A 205 8.56 0.70 4.74
N LEU A 206 8.43 -0.36 5.55
CA LEU A 206 8.42 -1.74 5.07
C LEU A 206 7.05 -2.24 4.61
N LEU A 207 5.95 -1.82 5.23
CA LEU A 207 4.62 -2.34 4.88
C LEU A 207 3.80 -1.36 4.04
N ARG A 208 3.98 -0.05 4.22
CA ARG A 208 3.12 0.97 3.59
C ARG A 208 3.77 1.65 2.39
N ARG A 209 5.03 2.02 2.46
CA ARG A 209 5.71 2.79 1.40
C ARG A 209 6.34 1.87 0.36
N THR A 210 7.28 1.02 0.77
CA THR A 210 8.01 0.13 -0.14
C THR A 210 7.38 -1.26 -0.26
N ARG A 211 6.59 -1.66 0.71
CA ARG A 211 5.93 -2.98 0.80
C ARG A 211 6.88 -4.18 0.83
N LEU A 212 8.18 -3.95 1.04
CA LEU A 212 9.18 -5.02 1.07
C LEU A 212 8.87 -6.08 2.14
N GLY A 213 8.28 -5.68 3.26
CA GLY A 213 7.85 -6.60 4.31
C GLY A 213 6.75 -7.57 3.86
N LEU A 214 5.98 -7.21 2.82
CA LEU A 214 4.96 -8.09 2.23
C LEU A 214 5.52 -8.93 1.07
N LEU A 215 6.60 -8.50 0.44
CA LEU A 215 7.14 -9.06 -0.80
C LEU A 215 8.33 -9.98 -0.59
N LEU A 216 8.99 -9.88 0.56
CA LEU A 216 10.20 -10.65 0.88
C LEU A 216 9.95 -11.62 2.05
N PRO A 217 10.65 -12.75 2.08
CA PRO A 217 10.57 -13.69 3.19
C PRO A 217 10.87 -13.01 4.55
N GLU A 218 10.23 -13.52 5.60
CA GLU A 218 10.42 -13.06 6.98
C GLU A 218 10.29 -11.54 7.17
N GLY A 219 9.37 -10.90 6.41
CA GLY A 219 9.17 -9.47 6.54
C GLY A 219 10.37 -8.62 6.15
N ALA A 220 11.14 -9.05 5.17
CA ALA A 220 12.38 -8.37 4.74
C ALA A 220 13.45 -8.27 5.85
N ARG A 221 13.48 -9.18 6.82
CA ARG A 221 14.46 -9.19 7.94
C ARG A 221 15.91 -9.10 7.47
N ALA A 222 16.24 -9.71 6.32
CA ALA A 222 17.57 -9.67 5.75
C ALA A 222 18.04 -8.25 5.33
N GLU A 223 17.11 -7.31 5.13
CA GLU A 223 17.42 -5.92 4.78
C GLU A 223 17.61 -5.00 6.00
N LEU A 224 17.30 -5.45 7.22
CA LEU A 224 17.41 -4.64 8.44
C LEU A 224 18.79 -3.99 8.64
N PRO A 225 19.93 -4.66 8.38
CA PRO A 225 21.23 -4.00 8.52
C PRO A 225 21.37 -2.77 7.63
N PHE A 226 20.92 -2.85 6.37
CA PHE A 226 20.94 -1.74 5.43
C PHE A 226 19.94 -0.64 5.84
N LEU A 227 18.76 -1.02 6.31
CA LEU A 227 17.73 -0.08 6.78
C LEU A 227 18.16 0.69 8.03
N ARG A 228 18.99 0.09 8.91
CA ARG A 228 19.55 0.78 10.08
C ARG A 228 20.42 1.97 9.68
N GLU A 229 21.23 1.80 8.62
CA GLU A 229 22.04 2.90 8.10
C GLU A 229 21.17 4.02 7.54
N ILE A 230 20.13 3.69 6.77
CA ILE A 230 19.16 4.66 6.25
C ILE A 230 18.44 5.38 7.40
N ALA A 231 17.94 4.63 8.39
CA ALA A 231 17.21 5.21 9.51
C ALA A 231 18.06 6.21 10.30
N ARG A 232 19.33 5.90 10.52
CA ARG A 232 20.27 6.82 11.18
C ARG A 232 20.52 8.07 10.35
N GLU A 233 20.67 7.94 9.03
CA GLU A 233 21.06 9.05 8.16
C GLU A 233 19.90 9.96 7.74
N GLU A 234 18.71 9.40 7.54
CA GLU A 234 17.56 10.10 6.96
C GLU A 234 16.46 10.40 7.99
N LEU A 235 16.42 9.66 9.11
CA LEU A 235 15.39 9.79 10.14
C LEU A 235 15.97 10.20 11.50
N ASP A 236 17.30 10.37 11.61
CA ASP A 236 18.01 10.70 12.86
C ASP A 236 17.70 9.69 14.01
N TRP A 237 17.46 8.41 13.66
CA TRP A 237 17.22 7.39 14.67
C TRP A 237 18.52 6.93 15.29
N ASP A 238 18.61 7.01 16.63
CA ASP A 238 19.67 6.40 17.41
C ASP A 238 19.46 4.88 17.56
N ASP A 239 20.43 4.22 18.16
CA ASP A 239 20.40 2.75 18.33
C ASP A 239 19.23 2.31 19.22
N MET A 240 18.86 3.07 20.24
CA MET A 240 17.75 2.75 21.13
C MET A 240 16.41 2.85 20.37
N ARG A 241 16.22 3.90 19.59
CA ARG A 241 15.03 4.05 18.73
C ARG A 241 14.97 2.94 17.70
N TRP A 242 16.09 2.61 17.05
CA TRP A 242 16.14 1.53 16.06
C TRP A 242 15.71 0.19 16.65
N GLU A 243 16.24 -0.22 17.79
CA GLU A 243 15.87 -1.49 18.43
C GLU A 243 14.38 -1.54 18.81
N ALA A 244 13.83 -0.44 19.32
CA ALA A 244 12.40 -0.32 19.61
C ALA A 244 11.53 -0.45 18.36
N GLU A 245 11.96 0.15 17.24
CA GLU A 245 11.24 0.06 15.96
C GLU A 245 11.31 -1.35 15.34
N VAL A 246 12.44 -2.03 15.44
CA VAL A 246 12.57 -3.43 15.00
C VAL A 246 11.67 -4.34 15.84
N GLN A 247 11.63 -4.16 17.16
CA GLN A 247 10.76 -4.93 18.02
C GLN A 247 9.28 -4.69 17.68
N ARG A 248 8.87 -3.43 17.53
CA ARG A 248 7.52 -3.04 17.13
C ARG A 248 7.13 -3.64 15.78
N TYR A 249 8.00 -3.51 14.79
CA TYR A 249 7.78 -4.06 13.44
C TYR A 249 7.62 -5.58 13.46
N THR A 250 8.46 -6.29 14.22
CA THR A 250 8.39 -7.74 14.35
C THR A 250 7.05 -8.18 14.94
N GLN A 251 6.56 -7.50 15.99
CA GLN A 251 5.26 -7.79 16.59
C GLN A 251 4.10 -7.59 15.59
N ILE A 252 4.13 -6.51 14.81
CA ILE A 252 3.12 -6.25 13.77
C ILE A 252 3.19 -7.32 12.68
N TYR A 253 4.38 -7.66 12.19
CA TYR A 253 4.54 -8.65 11.12
C TYR A 253 4.10 -10.05 11.56
N GLU A 254 4.40 -10.45 12.78
CA GLU A 254 4.00 -11.75 13.33
C GLU A 254 2.49 -11.86 13.64
N SER A 255 1.77 -10.74 13.64
CA SER A 255 0.30 -10.72 13.77
C SER A 255 -0.44 -10.91 12.44
N PHE A 256 0.27 -10.89 11.31
CA PHE A 256 -0.30 -11.10 9.97
C PHE A 256 -0.38 -12.62 9.58
#